data_79b9fdc36cd4f40992c807dc2f97c102
#
_entry.id   79b9fdc36cd4f40992c807dc2f97c102
#
_cell.length_a   1.000
_cell.length_b   1.000
_cell.length_c   1.000
_cell.angle_alpha   90.00
_cell.angle_beta   90.00
_cell.angle_gamma   90.00
#
_symmetry.space_group_name_H-M   'P 1'
#
loop_
_entity.id
_entity.type
_entity.pdbx_description
1 polymer ?
#
loop_
_entity_poly.entity_id
_entity_poly.type
_entity_poly.pdbx_seq_one_letter_code
_entity_poly.pdbx_strand_id
1 'polypeptide(L)'
;MYARYLDAMAAVVHFGAPSLFVTMTANPNWKEVQRSLAYDQTPKDRYDIISRVFNAKLKELLKDLEGMLGKQLAKVHVIEFQKRGLPHAHIVVILTEADRARNANHINSLSTAEIPPLPDVNDRSNLANVQRRLRALVLEHMVHNDCSGPEGRNCRCYDANKDGCSGNFPFDFCEETTTGDERQKARYRRRRGASWTATVPCDRRKSATGTRVVTNQWVVPYNAALLLKYTCHLNVEVVTVAYAIKYLFKYLFKGSDNASAAIHQTQRILDQISNYENHRYLGAAESFWRIFKFSPGQLSHTVVRMAVCFPDERCATRTLC
;
A
#
# COMPACT_ATOMS: atom_id res chain seq x y z
N MET A 1 -5.63 14.78 12.86
CA MET A 1 -4.43 14.00 12.49
C MET A 1 -3.71 13.42 13.70
N TYR A 2 -3.18 14.25 14.59
CA TYR A 2 -2.44 13.84 15.79
C TYR A 2 -3.19 12.84 16.66
N ALA A 3 -4.51 13.02 16.80
CA ALA A 3 -5.36 12.10 17.56
C ALA A 3 -5.35 10.66 17.01
N ARG A 4 -5.52 10.48 15.69
CA ARG A 4 -5.48 9.14 15.07
C ARG A 4 -4.12 8.45 15.19
N TYR A 5 -3.09 9.26 15.20
CA TYR A 5 -1.74 8.79 15.46
C TYR A 5 -1.60 8.25 16.88
N LEU A 6 -2.04 9.01 17.88
CA LEU A 6 -2.04 8.57 19.28
C LEU A 6 -2.88 7.31 19.47
N ASP A 7 -4.03 7.20 18.79
CA ASP A 7 -4.89 6.03 18.83
C ASP A 7 -4.18 4.79 18.23
N ALA A 8 -3.48 4.96 17.10
CA ALA A 8 -2.69 3.88 16.50
C ALA A 8 -1.50 3.47 17.39
N MET A 9 -0.87 4.45 18.07
CA MET A 9 0.20 4.17 19.03
C MET A 9 -0.31 3.43 20.27
N ALA A 10 -1.45 3.81 20.79
CA ALA A 10 -2.08 3.10 21.90
C ALA A 10 -2.33 1.62 21.53
N ALA A 11 -2.79 1.35 20.31
CA ALA A 11 -2.93 -0.01 19.81
C ALA A 11 -1.58 -0.76 19.75
N VAL A 12 -0.51 -0.11 19.27
CA VAL A 12 0.83 -0.74 19.22
C VAL A 12 1.39 -0.99 20.63
N VAL A 13 1.18 -0.05 21.55
CA VAL A 13 1.62 -0.23 22.95
C VAL A 13 0.87 -1.39 23.61
N HIS A 14 -0.42 -1.54 23.32
CA HIS A 14 -1.26 -2.57 23.94
C HIS A 14 -1.09 -3.95 23.30
N PHE A 15 -1.07 -4.03 21.96
CA PHE A 15 -1.07 -5.31 21.23
C PHE A 15 0.33 -5.72 20.75
N GLY A 16 1.33 -4.86 20.90
CA GLY A 16 2.70 -5.11 20.46
C GLY A 16 3.01 -4.59 19.07
N ALA A 17 4.23 -4.88 18.60
CA ALA A 17 4.74 -4.39 17.32
C ALA A 17 3.95 -4.93 16.12
N PRO A 18 3.82 -4.14 15.04
CA PRO A 18 3.26 -4.60 13.78
C PRO A 18 3.94 -5.85 13.24
N SER A 19 3.18 -6.72 12.61
CA SER A 19 3.65 -7.98 12.02
C SER A 19 3.68 -7.93 10.49
N LEU A 20 2.72 -7.24 9.89
CA LEU A 20 2.59 -7.11 8.44
C LEU A 20 2.31 -5.66 8.05
N PHE A 21 2.91 -5.27 6.93
CA PHE A 21 2.58 -4.04 6.22
C PHE A 21 2.08 -4.39 4.84
N VAL A 22 0.83 -4.03 4.55
CA VAL A 22 0.18 -4.32 3.28
C VAL A 22 -0.17 -3.02 2.58
N THR A 23 0.10 -2.97 1.29
CA THR A 23 -0.20 -1.80 0.47
C THR A 23 -0.98 -2.23 -0.76
N MET A 24 -2.15 -1.64 -0.97
CA MET A 24 -3.00 -1.88 -2.13
C MET A 24 -3.20 -0.61 -2.94
N THR A 25 -2.97 -0.66 -4.25
CA THR A 25 -3.24 0.45 -5.17
C THR A 25 -4.40 0.10 -6.08
N ALA A 26 -5.30 1.05 -6.33
CA ALA A 26 -6.38 0.85 -7.29
C ALA A 26 -5.84 0.52 -8.69
N ASN A 27 -6.44 -0.48 -9.33
CA ASN A 27 -6.13 -0.84 -10.71
C ASN A 27 -7.24 -0.32 -11.65
N PRO A 28 -6.98 0.66 -12.50
CA PRO A 28 -7.97 1.16 -13.47
C PRO A 28 -8.46 0.09 -14.43
N ASN A 29 -7.70 -1.00 -14.61
CA ASN A 29 -8.02 -2.10 -15.52
C ASN A 29 -8.85 -3.22 -14.87
N TRP A 30 -9.33 -3.05 -13.65
CA TRP A 30 -10.27 -4.01 -13.07
C TRP A 30 -11.50 -4.18 -13.95
N LYS A 31 -11.96 -5.42 -14.10
CA LYS A 31 -13.11 -5.75 -14.94
C LYS A 31 -14.35 -4.95 -14.56
N GLU A 32 -14.56 -4.70 -13.28
CA GLU A 32 -15.67 -3.92 -12.75
C GLU A 32 -15.60 -2.46 -13.21
N VAL A 33 -14.41 -1.89 -13.30
CA VAL A 33 -14.20 -0.55 -13.84
C VAL A 33 -14.45 -0.54 -15.34
N GLN A 34 -13.79 -1.45 -16.08
CA GLN A 34 -13.87 -1.51 -17.54
C GLN A 34 -15.30 -1.72 -18.06
N ARG A 35 -16.08 -2.59 -17.39
CA ARG A 35 -17.48 -2.88 -17.75
C ARG A 35 -18.45 -1.73 -17.47
N SER A 36 -18.03 -0.76 -16.66
CA SER A 36 -18.86 0.39 -16.29
C SER A 36 -18.54 1.65 -17.10
N LEU A 37 -17.59 1.58 -18.05
CA LEU A 37 -17.25 2.68 -18.94
C LEU A 37 -18.21 2.72 -20.14
N ALA A 38 -18.61 3.93 -20.56
CA ALA A 38 -19.25 4.13 -21.84
C ALA A 38 -18.22 3.98 -22.99
N TYR A 39 -18.70 3.90 -24.23
CA TYR A 39 -17.87 3.59 -25.40
C TYR A 39 -16.70 4.57 -25.61
N ASP A 40 -16.90 5.84 -25.28
CA ASP A 40 -15.92 6.93 -25.43
C ASP A 40 -15.15 7.28 -24.15
N GLN A 41 -15.41 6.55 -23.05
CA GLN A 41 -14.82 6.82 -21.75
C GLN A 41 -13.56 5.98 -21.48
N THR A 42 -12.64 6.61 -20.77
CA THR A 42 -11.47 5.94 -20.18
C THR A 42 -11.61 5.91 -18.65
N PRO A 43 -10.85 5.07 -17.95
CA PRO A 43 -10.87 5.07 -16.48
C PRO A 43 -10.56 6.44 -15.85
N LYS A 44 -9.84 7.32 -16.56
CA LYS A 44 -9.50 8.66 -16.08
C LYS A 44 -10.72 9.61 -16.05
N ASP A 45 -11.74 9.29 -16.80
CA ASP A 45 -12.98 10.07 -16.86
C ASP A 45 -13.96 9.66 -15.75
N ARG A 46 -13.73 8.50 -15.12
CA ARG A 46 -14.65 7.86 -14.19
C ARG A 46 -14.00 7.50 -12.84
N TYR A 47 -13.37 8.49 -12.17
CA TYR A 47 -12.83 8.33 -10.84
C TYR A 47 -13.88 7.97 -9.77
N ASP A 48 -15.14 8.29 -10.01
CA ASP A 48 -16.28 7.86 -9.19
C ASP A 48 -16.39 6.33 -9.14
N ILE A 49 -16.28 5.66 -10.30
CA ILE A 49 -16.31 4.20 -10.40
C ILE A 49 -15.06 3.60 -9.73
N ILE A 50 -13.88 4.13 -10.05
CA ILE A 50 -12.62 3.66 -9.45
C ILE A 50 -12.69 3.71 -7.92
N SER A 51 -13.19 4.82 -7.35
CA SER A 51 -13.30 4.98 -5.90
C SER A 51 -14.26 3.98 -5.27
N ARG A 52 -15.40 3.70 -5.90
CA ARG A 52 -16.38 2.71 -5.43
C ARG A 52 -15.83 1.29 -5.49
N VAL A 53 -15.24 0.90 -6.63
CA VAL A 53 -14.66 -0.44 -6.81
C VAL A 53 -13.51 -0.66 -5.84
N PHE A 54 -12.62 0.33 -5.69
CA PHE A 54 -11.52 0.26 -4.74
C PHE A 54 -12.01 0.09 -3.30
N ASN A 55 -13.01 0.88 -2.88
CA ASN A 55 -13.57 0.78 -1.53
C ASN A 55 -14.20 -0.61 -1.26
N ALA A 56 -14.90 -1.18 -2.26
CA ALA A 56 -15.46 -2.52 -2.14
C ALA A 56 -14.37 -3.58 -2.01
N LYS A 57 -13.36 -3.56 -2.90
CA LYS A 57 -12.21 -4.48 -2.86
C LYS A 57 -11.37 -4.32 -1.59
N LEU A 58 -11.19 -3.09 -1.09
CA LEU A 58 -10.50 -2.85 0.18
C LEU A 58 -11.23 -3.49 1.36
N LYS A 59 -12.55 -3.35 1.44
CA LYS A 59 -13.36 -3.99 2.48
C LYS A 59 -13.25 -5.51 2.44
N GLU A 60 -13.21 -6.08 1.24
CA GLU A 60 -13.00 -7.52 1.04
C GLU A 60 -11.58 -7.93 1.45
N LEU A 61 -10.54 -7.18 1.02
CA LEU A 61 -9.16 -7.42 1.42
C LEU A 61 -8.99 -7.41 2.94
N LEU A 62 -9.58 -6.44 3.64
CA LEU A 62 -9.51 -6.35 5.11
C LEU A 62 -10.10 -7.59 5.81
N LYS A 63 -11.07 -8.28 5.20
CA LYS A 63 -11.62 -9.56 5.68
C LYS A 63 -10.69 -10.72 5.35
N ASP A 64 -10.18 -10.77 4.11
CA ASP A 64 -9.26 -11.83 3.67
C ASP A 64 -7.96 -11.86 4.47
N LEU A 65 -7.42 -10.69 4.81
CA LEU A 65 -6.21 -10.60 5.63
C LEU A 65 -6.38 -11.31 6.98
N GLU A 66 -7.60 -11.32 7.55
CA GLU A 66 -7.91 -11.97 8.82
C GLU A 66 -7.89 -13.49 8.74
N GLY A 67 -8.31 -14.04 7.59
CA GLY A 67 -8.35 -15.49 7.39
C GLY A 67 -7.08 -16.09 6.78
N MET A 68 -6.34 -15.30 5.98
CA MET A 68 -5.26 -15.84 5.13
C MET A 68 -3.86 -15.63 5.71
N LEU A 69 -3.64 -14.61 6.52
CA LEU A 69 -2.31 -14.23 6.98
C LEU A 69 -2.09 -14.44 8.48
N GLY A 70 -3.04 -15.05 9.17
CA GLY A 70 -3.00 -15.34 10.60
C GLY A 70 -4.00 -14.53 11.43
N LYS A 71 -4.20 -14.92 12.69
CA LYS A 71 -5.14 -14.29 13.61
C LYS A 71 -4.66 -12.89 14.00
N GLN A 72 -5.52 -11.91 13.78
CA GLN A 72 -5.22 -10.51 14.03
C GLN A 72 -5.63 -10.08 15.44
N LEU A 73 -4.74 -9.38 16.12
CA LEU A 73 -5.03 -8.65 17.37
C LEU A 73 -5.54 -7.25 17.05
N ALA A 74 -4.91 -6.56 16.12
CA ALA A 74 -5.35 -5.24 15.68
C ALA A 74 -4.95 -4.98 14.23
N LYS A 75 -5.69 -4.07 13.58
CA LYS A 75 -5.36 -3.53 12.26
C LYS A 75 -5.66 -2.05 12.17
N VAL A 76 -4.82 -1.35 11.43
CA VAL A 76 -4.98 0.06 11.09
C VAL A 76 -4.83 0.21 9.60
N HIS A 77 -5.70 0.97 8.95
CA HIS A 77 -5.51 1.33 7.55
C HIS A 77 -5.75 2.82 7.31
N VAL A 78 -5.08 3.35 6.31
CA VAL A 78 -5.20 4.74 5.86
C VAL A 78 -5.24 4.77 4.34
N ILE A 79 -6.06 5.65 3.78
CA ILE A 79 -6.15 5.89 2.35
C ILE A 79 -5.33 7.12 1.99
N GLU A 80 -4.42 6.95 1.05
CA GLU A 80 -3.65 8.03 0.43
C GLU A 80 -4.05 8.15 -1.04
N PHE A 81 -4.19 9.38 -1.54
CA PHE A 81 -4.40 9.62 -2.96
C PHE A 81 -3.07 10.00 -3.59
N GLN A 82 -2.58 9.14 -4.49
CA GLN A 82 -1.34 9.42 -5.21
C GLN A 82 -1.49 10.68 -6.06
N LYS A 83 -0.37 11.33 -6.41
CA LYS A 83 -0.37 12.51 -7.30
C LYS A 83 -1.12 12.28 -8.64
N ARG A 84 -1.36 11.02 -9.03
CA ARG A 84 -2.14 10.62 -10.21
C ARG A 84 -3.62 10.42 -9.92
N GLY A 85 -4.07 10.67 -8.71
CA GLY A 85 -5.45 10.53 -8.31
C GLY A 85 -5.93 9.14 -7.93
N LEU A 86 -5.13 8.07 -8.10
CA LEU A 86 -5.57 6.73 -7.72
C LEU A 86 -5.53 6.55 -6.21
N PRO A 87 -6.59 5.99 -5.60
CA PRO A 87 -6.61 5.64 -4.19
C PRO A 87 -5.61 4.50 -3.88
N HIS A 88 -4.97 4.62 -2.75
CA HIS A 88 -3.90 3.76 -2.26
C HIS A 88 -4.10 3.51 -0.78
N ALA A 89 -4.23 2.25 -0.37
CA ALA A 89 -4.40 1.88 1.02
C ALA A 89 -3.10 1.38 1.62
N HIS A 90 -2.74 1.92 2.78
CA HIS A 90 -1.70 1.37 3.65
C HIS A 90 -2.37 0.70 4.83
N ILE A 91 -2.07 -0.56 5.05
CA ILE A 91 -2.68 -1.40 6.07
C ILE A 91 -1.57 -1.96 6.94
N VAL A 92 -1.71 -1.82 8.23
CA VAL A 92 -0.84 -2.43 9.21
C VAL A 92 -1.63 -3.44 10.01
N VAL A 93 -1.06 -4.62 10.18
CA VAL A 93 -1.65 -5.73 10.91
C VAL A 93 -0.74 -6.15 12.06
N ILE A 94 -1.32 -6.28 13.24
CA ILE A 94 -0.69 -6.86 14.41
C ILE A 94 -1.28 -8.26 14.59
N LEU A 95 -0.46 -9.28 14.42
CA LEU A 95 -0.84 -10.69 14.57
C LEU A 95 -0.64 -11.17 16.01
N THR A 96 -1.33 -12.26 16.35
CA THR A 96 -1.05 -12.97 17.61
C THR A 96 0.40 -13.46 17.61
N GLU A 97 0.95 -13.67 18.80
CA GLU A 97 2.33 -14.12 18.95
C GLU A 97 2.59 -15.48 18.26
N ALA A 98 1.58 -16.36 18.22
CA ALA A 98 1.66 -17.65 17.53
C ALA A 98 1.76 -17.52 16.01
N ASP A 99 1.14 -16.49 15.43
CA ASP A 99 1.05 -16.28 13.97
C ASP A 99 2.13 -15.32 13.44
N ARG A 100 2.97 -14.75 14.31
CA ARG A 100 4.10 -13.93 13.87
C ARG A 100 5.13 -14.75 13.15
N ALA A 101 5.61 -14.24 12.01
CA ALA A 101 6.66 -14.92 11.24
C ALA A 101 8.00 -14.89 11.98
N ARG A 102 8.47 -16.06 12.44
CA ARG A 102 9.70 -16.19 13.22
C ARG A 102 10.86 -16.81 12.45
N ASN A 103 10.61 -17.38 11.30
CA ASN A 103 11.61 -18.05 10.49
C ASN A 103 11.36 -17.83 8.98
N ALA A 104 12.37 -18.16 8.18
CA ALA A 104 12.35 -17.99 6.74
C ALA A 104 11.16 -18.69 6.05
N ASN A 105 10.83 -19.90 6.48
CA ASN A 105 9.73 -20.66 5.87
C ASN A 105 8.38 -19.98 6.11
N HIS A 106 8.15 -19.50 7.32
CA HIS A 106 6.93 -18.77 7.64
C HIS A 106 6.87 -17.44 6.87
N ILE A 107 7.98 -16.68 6.75
CA ILE A 107 8.02 -15.47 5.92
C ILE A 107 7.68 -15.83 4.46
N ASN A 108 8.29 -16.87 3.90
CA ASN A 108 8.06 -17.29 2.52
C ASN A 108 6.62 -17.77 2.25
N SER A 109 5.91 -18.28 3.25
CA SER A 109 4.49 -18.63 3.12
C SER A 109 3.58 -17.40 3.07
N LEU A 110 3.95 -16.33 3.75
CA LEU A 110 3.19 -15.08 3.77
C LEU A 110 3.51 -14.16 2.60
N SER A 111 4.78 -14.11 2.19
CA SER A 111 5.24 -13.17 1.16
C SER A 111 6.46 -13.70 0.42
N THR A 112 6.55 -13.39 -0.87
CA THR A 112 7.69 -13.72 -1.73
C THR A 112 8.07 -12.52 -2.59
N ALA A 113 9.36 -12.48 -2.99
CA ALA A 113 9.89 -11.44 -3.86
C ALA A 113 10.56 -12.04 -5.13
N GLU A 114 9.95 -13.10 -5.66
CA GLU A 114 10.46 -13.79 -6.84
C GLU A 114 9.44 -13.77 -7.98
N ILE A 115 9.93 -13.71 -9.21
CA ILE A 115 9.12 -13.94 -10.41
C ILE A 115 8.78 -15.45 -10.43
N PRO A 116 7.51 -15.85 -10.50
CA PRO A 116 7.16 -17.27 -10.63
C PRO A 116 7.83 -17.89 -11.85
N PRO A 117 8.46 -19.07 -11.74
CA PRO A 117 9.06 -19.73 -12.89
C PRO A 117 8.00 -20.07 -13.94
N LEU A 118 8.38 -20.07 -15.22
CA LEU A 118 7.47 -20.53 -16.27
C LEU A 118 7.31 -22.04 -16.17
N PRO A 119 6.08 -22.55 -16.15
CA PRO A 119 5.84 -23.98 -16.32
C PRO A 119 6.17 -24.42 -17.76
N ASP A 120 6.31 -25.72 -17.96
CA ASP A 120 6.50 -26.29 -19.30
C ASP A 120 5.43 -25.75 -20.26
N VAL A 121 5.84 -25.46 -21.50
CA VAL A 121 4.94 -24.89 -22.53
C VAL A 121 3.78 -25.84 -22.85
N ASN A 122 4.01 -27.13 -22.76
CA ASN A 122 3.03 -28.17 -23.06
C ASN A 122 2.16 -28.54 -21.85
N ASP A 123 2.54 -28.11 -20.64
CA ASP A 123 1.74 -28.39 -19.45
C ASP A 123 0.44 -27.55 -19.48
N ARG A 124 -0.69 -28.24 -19.62
CA ARG A 124 -2.05 -27.66 -19.63
C ARG A 124 -2.79 -27.84 -18.31
N SER A 125 -2.12 -28.30 -17.27
CA SER A 125 -2.70 -28.46 -15.95
C SER A 125 -3.26 -27.15 -15.38
N ASN A 126 -4.23 -27.25 -14.49
CA ASN A 126 -4.75 -26.08 -13.79
C ASN A 126 -3.66 -25.35 -13.00
N LEU A 127 -2.73 -26.10 -12.43
CA LEU A 127 -1.60 -25.54 -11.70
C LEU A 127 -0.70 -24.69 -12.60
N ALA A 128 -0.33 -25.22 -13.79
CA ALA A 128 0.46 -24.48 -14.77
C ALA A 128 -0.25 -23.21 -15.26
N ASN A 129 -1.57 -23.26 -15.45
CA ASN A 129 -2.36 -22.09 -15.84
C ASN A 129 -2.39 -21.03 -14.74
N VAL A 130 -2.56 -21.41 -13.48
CA VAL A 130 -2.48 -20.50 -12.33
C VAL A 130 -1.09 -19.89 -12.22
N GLN A 131 -0.05 -20.67 -12.43
CA GLN A 131 1.34 -20.21 -12.37
C GLN A 131 1.68 -19.21 -13.50
N ARG A 132 1.23 -19.46 -14.75
CA ARG A 132 1.35 -18.50 -15.86
C ARG A 132 0.63 -17.19 -15.53
N ARG A 133 -0.61 -17.29 -15.01
CA ARG A 133 -1.38 -16.11 -14.62
C ARG A 133 -0.69 -15.34 -13.50
N LEU A 134 -0.20 -16.02 -12.47
CA LEU A 134 0.54 -15.37 -11.37
C LEU A 134 1.78 -14.66 -11.90
N ARG A 135 2.57 -15.31 -12.76
CA ARG A 135 3.75 -14.70 -13.40
C ARG A 135 3.37 -13.43 -14.17
N ALA A 136 2.31 -13.47 -14.97
CA ALA A 136 1.85 -12.29 -15.70
C ALA A 136 1.49 -11.13 -14.77
N LEU A 137 0.76 -11.40 -13.69
CA LEU A 137 0.39 -10.39 -12.69
C LEU A 137 1.60 -9.82 -11.94
N VAL A 138 2.59 -10.66 -11.62
CA VAL A 138 3.83 -10.18 -10.99
C VAL A 138 4.58 -9.24 -11.93
N LEU A 139 4.71 -9.60 -13.20
CA LEU A 139 5.39 -8.76 -14.19
C LEU A 139 4.67 -7.45 -14.47
N GLU A 140 3.33 -7.46 -14.41
CA GLU A 140 2.51 -6.27 -14.64
C GLU A 140 2.48 -5.33 -13.42
N HIS A 141 2.32 -5.90 -12.21
CA HIS A 141 2.00 -5.11 -11.02
C HIS A 141 3.10 -5.06 -9.97
N MET A 142 3.98 -6.06 -9.89
CA MET A 142 4.91 -6.21 -8.76
C MET A 142 6.37 -5.98 -9.14
N VAL A 143 6.66 -5.52 -10.35
CA VAL A 143 8.01 -5.13 -10.78
C VAL A 143 8.19 -3.63 -10.59
N HIS A 144 9.22 -3.27 -9.81
CA HIS A 144 9.61 -1.88 -9.61
C HIS A 144 10.16 -1.28 -10.91
N ASN A 145 9.86 0.00 -11.16
CA ASN A 145 10.39 0.72 -12.33
C ASN A 145 11.91 0.82 -12.24
N ASP A 146 12.55 0.85 -13.40
CA ASP A 146 13.98 1.10 -13.45
C ASP A 146 14.30 2.52 -12.98
N CYS A 147 15.05 2.59 -11.88
CA CYS A 147 15.53 3.82 -11.27
C CYS A 147 17.05 3.95 -11.40
N SER A 148 17.69 3.06 -12.20
CA SER A 148 19.11 3.08 -12.44
C SER A 148 19.47 3.99 -13.63
N GLY A 149 20.70 4.46 -13.65
CA GLY A 149 21.24 5.27 -14.73
C GLY A 149 20.66 6.69 -14.83
N PRO A 150 21.11 7.45 -15.87
CA PRO A 150 20.71 8.86 -16.07
C PRO A 150 19.20 9.06 -16.20
N GLU A 151 18.50 8.12 -16.86
CA GLU A 151 17.04 8.16 -17.01
C GLU A 151 16.29 7.86 -15.71
N GLY A 152 16.93 7.13 -14.79
CA GLY A 152 16.42 6.82 -13.47
C GLY A 152 16.23 8.05 -12.59
N ARG A 153 17.00 9.12 -12.82
CA ARG A 153 16.88 10.40 -12.09
C ARG A 153 15.52 11.06 -12.24
N ASN A 154 14.79 10.77 -13.29
CA ASN A 154 13.42 11.23 -13.50
C ASN A 154 12.38 10.33 -12.81
N CYS A 155 12.79 9.26 -12.13
CA CYS A 155 11.90 8.41 -11.38
C CYS A 155 11.45 9.09 -10.08
N ARG A 156 10.17 8.93 -9.69
CA ARG A 156 9.65 9.51 -8.45
C ARG A 156 10.28 8.97 -7.18
N CYS A 157 10.88 7.80 -7.26
CA CYS A 157 11.60 7.16 -6.16
C CYS A 157 13.09 7.48 -6.15
N TYR A 158 13.57 8.31 -7.09
CA TYR A 158 14.96 8.75 -7.05
C TYR A 158 15.21 9.66 -5.84
N ASP A 159 16.25 9.35 -5.11
CA ASP A 159 16.73 10.12 -3.98
C ASP A 159 18.11 10.69 -4.34
N ALA A 160 18.17 12.01 -4.49
CA ALA A 160 19.40 12.71 -4.88
C ALA A 160 20.53 12.55 -3.83
N ASN A 161 20.20 12.34 -2.56
CA ASN A 161 21.21 12.14 -1.51
C ASN A 161 21.87 10.75 -1.59
N LYS A 162 21.19 9.78 -2.20
CA LYS A 162 21.69 8.41 -2.37
C LYS A 162 22.16 8.13 -3.79
N ASP A 163 21.96 9.07 -4.71
CA ASP A 163 22.10 8.87 -6.17
C ASP A 163 21.46 7.58 -6.64
N GLY A 164 20.24 7.30 -6.16
CA GLY A 164 19.57 6.03 -6.43
C GLY A 164 18.12 5.96 -5.98
N CYS A 165 17.58 4.76 -5.98
CA CYS A 165 16.20 4.53 -5.57
C CYS A 165 16.02 4.65 -4.05
N SER A 166 15.05 5.46 -3.60
CA SER A 166 14.69 5.58 -2.18
C SER A 166 14.15 4.25 -1.59
N GLY A 167 13.65 3.35 -2.43
CA GLY A 167 13.22 2.00 -2.09
C GLY A 167 14.33 0.96 -2.13
N ASN A 168 15.58 1.37 -2.39
CA ASN A 168 16.78 0.53 -2.51
C ASN A 168 16.71 -0.52 -3.64
N PHE A 169 15.94 -0.26 -4.71
CA PHE A 169 15.98 -1.10 -5.90
C PHE A 169 17.14 -0.73 -6.83
N PRO A 170 17.78 -1.72 -7.48
CA PRO A 170 17.56 -3.16 -7.37
C PRO A 170 18.13 -3.74 -6.06
N PHE A 171 17.45 -4.72 -5.47
CA PHE A 171 17.97 -5.46 -4.33
C PHE A 171 19.03 -6.47 -4.75
N ASP A 172 19.91 -6.85 -3.80
CA ASP A 172 20.87 -7.94 -4.03
C ASP A 172 20.18 -9.29 -4.19
N PHE A 173 20.79 -10.18 -4.98
CA PHE A 173 20.39 -11.58 -4.98
C PHE A 173 20.67 -12.24 -3.63
N CYS A 174 19.79 -13.16 -3.25
CA CYS A 174 19.84 -13.86 -1.98
C CYS A 174 19.18 -15.22 -2.13
N GLU A 175 19.89 -16.29 -1.83
CA GLU A 175 19.38 -17.66 -1.99
C GLU A 175 18.36 -18.04 -0.91
N GLU A 176 18.42 -17.39 0.25
CA GLU A 176 17.53 -17.68 1.38
C GLU A 176 16.91 -16.39 1.94
N THR A 177 15.72 -16.54 2.47
CA THR A 177 15.05 -15.48 3.23
C THR A 177 15.64 -15.44 4.64
N THR A 178 15.93 -14.24 5.12
CA THR A 178 16.37 -14.03 6.51
C THR A 178 15.39 -13.13 7.26
N THR A 179 15.22 -13.37 8.54
CA THR A 179 14.30 -12.61 9.39
C THR A 179 14.75 -11.17 9.63
N GLY A 180 16.01 -10.85 9.33
CA GLY A 180 16.62 -9.60 9.78
C GLY A 180 16.90 -9.60 11.30
N ASP A 181 17.62 -8.58 11.75
CA ASP A 181 17.82 -8.30 13.17
C ASP A 181 16.89 -7.18 13.65
N GLU A 182 17.02 -6.73 14.90
CA GLU A 182 16.19 -5.66 15.47
C GLU A 182 16.26 -4.32 14.72
N ARG A 183 17.20 -4.14 13.80
CA ARG A 183 17.41 -2.90 13.02
C ARG A 183 17.18 -3.09 11.53
N GLN A 184 17.00 -4.33 11.05
CA GLN A 184 16.91 -4.64 9.62
C GLN A 184 15.56 -5.31 9.29
N LYS A 185 14.99 -4.92 8.15
CA LYS A 185 13.79 -5.59 7.59
C LYS A 185 14.11 -7.02 7.19
N ALA A 186 13.08 -7.88 7.13
CA ALA A 186 13.21 -9.19 6.51
C ALA A 186 13.80 -9.07 5.10
N ARG A 187 14.82 -9.87 4.81
CA ARG A 187 15.41 -9.96 3.48
C ARG A 187 14.84 -11.17 2.77
N TYR A 188 14.03 -10.92 1.75
CA TYR A 188 13.36 -11.96 0.99
C TYR A 188 14.32 -12.65 0.04
N ARG A 189 14.15 -13.95 -0.13
CA ARG A 189 14.84 -14.74 -1.15
C ARG A 189 14.62 -14.12 -2.54
N ARG A 190 15.72 -14.02 -3.31
CA ARG A 190 15.78 -13.48 -4.67
C ARG A 190 16.81 -14.25 -5.46
N ARG A 191 16.43 -15.46 -5.91
CA ARG A 191 17.36 -16.36 -6.59
C ARG A 191 17.74 -15.83 -7.97
N ARG A 192 18.93 -16.19 -8.39
CA ARG A 192 19.45 -15.88 -9.73
C ARG A 192 19.14 -17.03 -10.70
N GLY A 193 18.84 -16.71 -11.97
CA GLY A 193 18.69 -17.72 -13.01
C GLY A 193 17.65 -17.36 -14.08
N ALA A 194 17.69 -18.07 -15.20
CA ALA A 194 16.81 -17.83 -16.34
C ALA A 194 15.33 -18.02 -16.00
N SER A 195 14.99 -18.97 -15.12
CA SER A 195 13.61 -19.23 -14.68
C SER A 195 12.96 -18.02 -13.98
N TRP A 196 13.76 -17.18 -13.35
CA TRP A 196 13.34 -15.97 -12.61
C TRP A 196 13.67 -14.67 -13.34
N THR A 197 13.85 -14.74 -14.65
CA THR A 197 14.13 -13.61 -15.53
C THR A 197 12.99 -13.45 -16.52
N ALA A 198 12.65 -12.22 -16.85
CA ALA A 198 11.64 -11.92 -17.85
C ALA A 198 11.99 -10.63 -18.62
N THR A 199 11.43 -10.50 -19.81
CA THR A 199 11.49 -9.27 -20.59
C THR A 199 10.15 -8.55 -20.45
N VAL A 200 10.17 -7.30 -20.05
CA VAL A 200 8.97 -6.46 -19.89
C VAL A 200 9.12 -5.18 -20.72
N PRO A 201 8.01 -4.59 -21.17
CA PRO A 201 8.06 -3.28 -21.82
C PRO A 201 8.68 -2.22 -20.91
N CYS A 202 9.48 -1.33 -21.45
CA CYS A 202 9.94 -0.15 -20.74
C CYS A 202 8.76 0.75 -20.39
N ASP A 203 8.88 1.54 -19.32
CA ASP A 203 7.81 2.48 -18.94
C ASP A 203 7.66 3.55 -20.04
N ARG A 204 6.56 3.49 -20.79
CA ARG A 204 6.23 4.43 -21.88
C ARG A 204 6.27 5.91 -21.46
N ARG A 205 6.24 6.19 -20.16
CA ARG A 205 6.30 7.54 -19.61
C ARG A 205 7.68 8.18 -19.64
N LYS A 206 8.73 7.38 -19.86
CA LYS A 206 10.12 7.82 -19.93
C LYS A 206 10.62 8.02 -21.36
N SER A 207 9.75 8.09 -22.36
CA SER A 207 10.11 8.12 -23.80
C SER A 207 10.94 6.91 -24.25
N ALA A 208 11.15 5.92 -23.40
CA ALA A 208 11.89 4.72 -23.73
C ALA A 208 10.98 3.78 -24.54
N THR A 209 11.23 3.70 -25.83
CA THR A 209 10.67 2.65 -26.69
C THR A 209 11.55 1.40 -26.53
N GLY A 210 10.93 0.27 -26.20
CA GLY A 210 11.67 -0.98 -26.11
C GLY A 210 11.26 -1.86 -24.93
N THR A 211 12.10 -2.83 -24.67
CA THR A 211 11.92 -3.79 -23.57
C THR A 211 13.15 -3.78 -22.66
N ARG A 212 12.95 -4.12 -21.40
CA ARG A 212 14.04 -4.34 -20.44
C ARG A 212 13.97 -5.74 -19.85
N VAL A 213 15.11 -6.29 -19.50
CA VAL A 213 15.20 -7.53 -18.75
C VAL A 213 15.02 -7.23 -17.25
N VAL A 214 14.14 -7.95 -16.62
CA VAL A 214 13.89 -7.86 -15.16
C VAL A 214 14.19 -9.20 -14.49
N THR A 215 14.71 -9.10 -13.29
CA THR A 215 15.06 -10.23 -12.42
C THR A 215 14.38 -10.08 -11.08
N ASN A 216 14.54 -11.05 -10.19
CA ASN A 216 14.03 -10.99 -8.82
C ASN A 216 14.50 -9.76 -8.03
N GLN A 217 15.59 -9.10 -8.45
CA GLN A 217 16.07 -7.88 -7.81
C GLN A 217 15.06 -6.73 -7.86
N TRP A 218 14.15 -6.74 -8.83
CA TRP A 218 13.17 -5.69 -9.08
C TRP A 218 11.78 -6.00 -8.53
N VAL A 219 11.57 -7.19 -7.97
CA VAL A 219 10.24 -7.63 -7.52
C VAL A 219 9.91 -7.03 -6.15
N VAL A 220 8.75 -6.41 -6.05
CA VAL A 220 8.15 -5.96 -4.79
C VAL A 220 7.56 -7.17 -4.06
N PRO A 221 7.78 -7.34 -2.75
CA PRO A 221 7.23 -8.47 -2.00
C PRO A 221 5.72 -8.56 -2.12
N TYR A 222 5.19 -9.78 -2.34
CA TYR A 222 3.76 -10.00 -2.56
C TYR A 222 3.30 -11.37 -1.99
N ASN A 223 2.00 -11.47 -1.72
CA ASN A 223 1.34 -12.74 -1.44
C ASN A 223 0.65 -13.25 -2.71
N ALA A 224 0.93 -14.49 -3.12
CA ALA A 224 0.45 -15.03 -4.39
C ALA A 224 -1.08 -15.15 -4.47
N ALA A 225 -1.73 -15.61 -3.41
CA ALA A 225 -3.18 -15.79 -3.37
C ALA A 225 -3.91 -14.43 -3.43
N LEU A 226 -3.44 -13.46 -2.66
CA LEU A 226 -3.99 -12.11 -2.69
C LEU A 226 -3.78 -11.44 -4.06
N LEU A 227 -2.59 -11.59 -4.67
CA LEU A 227 -2.32 -11.02 -6.00
C LEU A 227 -3.22 -11.62 -7.08
N LEU A 228 -3.43 -12.94 -7.05
CA LEU A 228 -4.36 -13.64 -7.98
C LEU A 228 -5.81 -13.18 -7.81
N LYS A 229 -6.24 -12.90 -6.57
CA LYS A 229 -7.59 -12.46 -6.26
C LYS A 229 -7.82 -11.00 -6.65
N TYR A 230 -6.93 -10.11 -6.24
CA TYR A 230 -7.13 -8.66 -6.37
C TYR A 230 -6.58 -8.05 -7.66
N THR A 231 -5.68 -8.71 -8.36
CA THR A 231 -5.14 -8.30 -9.69
C THR A 231 -4.73 -6.82 -9.74
N CYS A 232 -3.94 -6.37 -8.77
CA CYS A 232 -3.46 -5.00 -8.67
C CYS A 232 -2.09 -4.96 -7.98
N HIS A 233 -1.45 -3.80 -7.94
CA HIS A 233 -0.27 -3.64 -7.10
C HIS A 233 -0.64 -3.85 -5.64
N LEU A 234 -0.18 -4.96 -5.06
CA LEU A 234 -0.49 -5.40 -3.71
C LEU A 234 0.78 -5.91 -3.02
N ASN A 235 1.48 -4.98 -2.35
CA ASN A 235 2.67 -5.28 -1.58
C ASN A 235 2.29 -5.90 -0.22
N VAL A 236 2.99 -6.96 0.17
CA VAL A 236 2.86 -7.60 1.49
C VAL A 236 4.25 -7.74 2.08
N GLU A 237 4.57 -6.93 3.07
CA GLU A 237 5.85 -6.99 3.77
C GLU A 237 5.65 -7.57 5.18
N VAL A 238 6.48 -8.55 5.53
CA VAL A 238 6.63 -9.02 6.91
C VAL A 238 7.50 -8.02 7.66
N VAL A 239 6.98 -7.57 8.78
CA VAL A 239 7.66 -6.60 9.64
C VAL A 239 8.20 -7.30 10.85
N THR A 240 9.50 -7.23 11.03
CA THR A 240 10.18 -7.90 12.15
C THR A 240 10.53 -6.95 13.29
N VAL A 241 10.34 -5.62 13.10
CA VAL A 241 10.89 -4.61 14.03
C VAL A 241 10.01 -3.37 14.18
N ALA A 242 10.25 -2.63 15.27
CA ALA A 242 9.77 -1.28 15.58
C ALA A 242 9.93 -0.22 14.46
N TYR A 243 10.72 -0.50 13.42
CA TYR A 243 10.87 0.37 12.24
C TYR A 243 9.55 0.59 11.47
N ALA A 244 8.65 -0.39 11.48
CA ALA A 244 7.32 -0.22 10.88
C ALA A 244 6.49 0.85 11.57
N ILE A 245 6.71 1.07 12.84
CA ILE A 245 6.05 2.13 13.60
C ILE A 245 6.39 3.48 12.97
N LYS A 246 7.69 3.74 12.70
CA LYS A 246 8.14 4.99 12.06
C LYS A 246 7.55 5.16 10.65
N TYR A 247 7.36 4.07 9.91
CA TYR A 247 6.75 4.08 8.57
C TYR A 247 5.24 4.34 8.63
N LEU A 248 4.54 3.73 9.59
CA LEU A 248 3.15 4.04 9.95
C LEU A 248 2.95 5.53 10.21
N PHE A 249 3.86 6.14 10.98
CA PHE A 249 3.82 7.56 11.30
C PHE A 249 3.80 8.42 10.05
N LYS A 250 4.67 8.13 9.09
CA LYS A 250 4.77 8.90 7.85
C LYS A 250 3.45 8.95 7.07
N TYR A 251 2.65 7.87 7.11
CA TYR A 251 1.39 7.77 6.37
C TYR A 251 0.17 8.18 7.19
N LEU A 252 0.15 7.89 8.48
CA LEU A 252 -0.91 8.35 9.39
C LEU A 252 -0.93 9.86 9.56
N PHE A 253 0.26 10.51 9.47
CA PHE A 253 0.37 11.97 9.51
C PHE A 253 -0.05 12.67 8.22
N LYS A 254 -0.10 11.98 7.08
CA LYS A 254 -0.65 12.52 5.84
C LYS A 254 -2.18 12.47 5.84
N GLY A 255 -2.83 13.00 6.88
CA GLY A 255 -4.29 13.05 6.94
C GLY A 255 -4.87 13.98 5.87
N SER A 256 -6.18 13.94 5.76
CA SER A 256 -6.94 14.83 4.88
C SER A 256 -6.78 16.28 5.34
N ASP A 257 -6.09 17.08 4.56
CA ASP A 257 -6.05 18.53 4.75
C ASP A 257 -7.45 19.12 4.53
N ASN A 258 -7.71 20.30 5.08
CA ASN A 258 -8.94 21.02 4.84
C ASN A 258 -9.07 21.36 3.35
N ALA A 259 -10.26 21.17 2.77
CA ALA A 259 -10.58 21.59 1.42
C ALA A 259 -11.62 22.69 1.50
N SER A 260 -11.40 23.82 0.84
CA SER A 260 -12.43 24.82 0.60
C SER A 260 -13.25 24.41 -0.60
N ALA A 261 -14.58 24.41 -0.46
CA ALA A 261 -15.49 24.49 -1.58
C ALA A 261 -16.02 25.94 -1.62
N ALA A 262 -15.65 26.70 -2.63
CA ALA A 262 -16.25 28.00 -2.88
C ALA A 262 -17.57 27.76 -3.64
N ILE A 263 -18.70 27.87 -2.97
CA ILE A 263 -20.01 28.06 -3.61
C ILE A 263 -20.11 29.55 -3.87
N HIS A 264 -20.16 29.94 -5.14
CA HIS A 264 -20.34 31.34 -5.55
C HIS A 264 -21.61 31.90 -4.98
N GLN A 265 -21.53 32.59 -3.87
CA GLN A 265 -22.42 33.67 -3.50
C GLN A 265 -21.64 34.64 -2.59
N THR A 266 -21.53 35.90 -3.10
CA THR A 266 -20.96 37.10 -2.49
C THR A 266 -19.43 37.17 -2.36
N GLN A 267 -18.85 38.14 -3.09
CA GLN A 267 -17.49 38.62 -3.02
C GLN A 267 -17.09 38.96 -1.57
N ARG A 268 -16.47 38.02 -0.87
CA ARG A 268 -15.48 38.34 0.13
C ARG A 268 -14.13 38.04 -0.51
N ILE A 269 -13.29 39.08 -0.60
CA ILE A 269 -11.89 38.93 -0.89
C ILE A 269 -11.33 38.05 0.25
N LEU A 270 -11.40 36.75 0.04
CA LEU A 270 -10.72 35.79 0.91
C LEU A 270 -9.25 36.01 0.70
N ASP A 271 -8.54 36.28 1.79
CA ASP A 271 -7.10 36.44 1.79
C ASP A 271 -6.45 35.28 1.03
N GLN A 272 -5.89 35.57 -0.15
CA GLN A 272 -5.29 34.57 -1.04
C GLN A 272 -4.14 33.82 -0.34
N ILE A 273 -3.45 34.44 0.58
CA ILE A 273 -2.35 33.86 1.35
C ILE A 273 -2.90 32.82 2.33
N SER A 274 -3.92 33.17 3.10
CA SER A 274 -4.58 32.25 4.04
C SER A 274 -5.22 31.06 3.32
N ASN A 275 -5.77 31.27 2.11
CA ASN A 275 -6.28 30.20 1.26
C ASN A 275 -5.17 29.31 0.74
N TYR A 276 -4.03 29.84 0.33
CA TYR A 276 -2.89 29.06 -0.14
C TYR A 276 -2.27 28.21 0.98
N GLU A 277 -2.16 28.74 2.19
CA GLU A 277 -1.58 28.05 3.35
C GLU A 277 -2.52 26.97 3.93
N ASN A 278 -3.83 27.20 3.92
CA ASN A 278 -4.81 26.34 4.58
C ASN A 278 -5.52 25.34 3.64
N HIS A 279 -5.39 25.50 2.32
CA HIS A 279 -6.14 24.69 1.37
C HIS A 279 -5.23 24.07 0.32
N ARG A 280 -5.47 22.81 0.02
CA ARG A 280 -4.81 22.12 -1.08
C ARG A 280 -5.84 21.73 -2.15
N TYR A 281 -5.36 21.66 -3.38
CA TYR A 281 -6.14 21.11 -4.49
C TYR A 281 -6.46 19.62 -4.25
N LEU A 282 -7.72 19.27 -4.32
CA LEU A 282 -8.19 17.89 -4.24
C LEU A 282 -8.23 17.27 -5.64
N GLY A 283 -7.57 16.12 -5.80
CA GLY A 283 -7.73 15.31 -7.00
C GLY A 283 -9.14 14.72 -7.12
N ALA A 284 -9.58 14.42 -8.34
CA ALA A 284 -10.94 13.91 -8.60
C ALA A 284 -11.29 12.67 -7.76
N ALA A 285 -10.39 11.69 -7.64
CA ALA A 285 -10.65 10.49 -6.85
C ALA A 285 -10.86 10.78 -5.35
N GLU A 286 -10.10 11.73 -4.78
CA GLU A 286 -10.28 12.15 -3.40
C GLU A 286 -11.58 12.91 -3.20
N SER A 287 -11.97 13.75 -4.16
CA SER A 287 -13.25 14.44 -4.14
C SER A 287 -14.41 13.46 -4.09
N PHE A 288 -14.42 12.45 -4.97
CA PHE A 288 -15.45 11.40 -4.94
C PHE A 288 -15.42 10.58 -3.66
N TRP A 289 -14.24 10.27 -3.10
CA TRP A 289 -14.12 9.58 -1.81
C TRP A 289 -14.83 10.33 -0.70
N ARG A 290 -14.68 11.66 -0.66
CA ARG A 290 -15.35 12.53 0.31
C ARG A 290 -16.85 12.66 0.05
N ILE A 291 -17.27 12.82 -1.20
CA ILE A 291 -18.69 12.89 -1.62
C ILE A 291 -19.42 11.62 -1.19
N PHE A 292 -18.82 10.44 -1.39
CA PHE A 292 -19.38 9.17 -0.97
C PHE A 292 -19.25 8.90 0.53
N LYS A 293 -18.66 9.82 1.29
CA LYS A 293 -18.41 9.68 2.74
C LYS A 293 -17.66 8.39 3.10
N PHE A 294 -16.78 7.93 2.22
CA PHE A 294 -15.93 6.79 2.52
C PHE A 294 -14.89 7.18 3.58
N SER A 295 -14.65 6.29 4.54
CA SER A 295 -13.65 6.55 5.59
C SER A 295 -12.23 6.67 4.98
N PRO A 296 -11.47 7.72 5.31
CA PRO A 296 -10.09 7.87 4.88
C PRO A 296 -9.10 6.98 5.66
N GLY A 297 -9.60 6.24 6.65
CA GLY A 297 -8.82 5.31 7.46
C GLY A 297 -9.60 4.85 8.68
N GLN A 298 -9.23 3.69 9.22
CA GLN A 298 -9.89 3.08 10.36
C GLN A 298 -8.90 2.28 11.20
N LEU A 299 -9.09 2.33 12.52
CA LEU A 299 -8.51 1.42 13.50
C LEU A 299 -9.56 0.38 13.89
N SER A 300 -9.15 -0.87 14.06
CA SER A 300 -10.04 -1.99 14.45
C SER A 300 -10.59 -1.87 15.86
N HIS A 301 -9.96 -1.07 16.71
CA HIS A 301 -10.33 -0.87 18.12
C HIS A 301 -10.61 0.60 18.39
N THR A 302 -11.52 0.84 19.33
CA THR A 302 -11.77 2.19 19.83
C THR A 302 -10.81 2.50 20.97
N VAL A 303 -10.14 3.66 20.89
CA VAL A 303 -9.30 4.18 21.96
C VAL A 303 -10.09 5.21 22.74
N VAL A 304 -10.32 4.92 24.02
CA VAL A 304 -10.99 5.84 24.93
C VAL A 304 -9.94 6.65 25.67
N ARG A 305 -10.04 7.97 25.58
CA ARG A 305 -9.15 8.89 26.30
C ARG A 305 -9.74 9.16 27.67
N MET A 306 -8.97 8.83 28.69
CA MET A 306 -9.35 9.12 30.05
C MET A 306 -8.71 10.45 30.48
N ALA A 307 -9.48 11.32 31.12
CA ALA A 307 -8.93 12.48 31.80
C ALA A 307 -8.15 11.99 33.03
N VAL A 308 -6.89 12.41 33.13
CA VAL A 308 -6.06 12.17 34.31
C VAL A 308 -6.09 13.46 35.12
N CYS A 309 -6.59 13.38 36.35
CA CYS A 309 -6.59 14.50 37.31
C CYS A 309 -5.54 14.23 38.38
N PHE A 310 -4.89 15.29 38.84
CA PHE A 310 -4.06 15.19 40.03
C PHE A 310 -4.94 14.94 41.30
N PRO A 311 -4.37 14.36 42.36
CA PRO A 311 -5.14 13.97 43.55
C PRO A 311 -6.00 15.08 44.13
N ASP A 312 -5.59 16.33 43.98
CA ASP A 312 -6.27 17.53 44.52
C ASP A 312 -7.20 18.22 43.50
N GLU A 313 -7.30 17.71 42.26
CA GLU A 313 -8.14 18.26 41.20
C GLU A 313 -9.44 17.45 41.06
N ARG A 314 -10.59 18.11 41.23
CA ARG A 314 -11.90 17.47 40.95
C ARG A 314 -12.09 17.32 39.44
N CYS A 315 -11.92 16.13 38.91
CA CYS A 315 -12.36 15.83 37.55
C CYS A 315 -13.89 15.92 37.48
N ALA A 316 -14.42 16.93 36.81
CA ALA A 316 -15.82 16.94 36.43
C ALA A 316 -16.03 15.82 35.39
N THR A 317 -16.53 14.66 35.84
CA THR A 317 -17.06 13.64 34.97
C THR A 317 -18.31 14.20 34.30
N ARG A 318 -18.16 14.73 33.07
CA ARG A 318 -19.28 14.89 32.16
C ARG A 318 -19.74 13.49 31.78
N THR A 319 -20.79 13.01 32.37
CA THR A 319 -21.55 11.87 31.89
C THR A 319 -21.97 12.20 30.45
N LEU A 320 -21.41 11.51 29.48
CA LEU A 320 -21.96 11.52 28.14
C LEU A 320 -23.23 10.68 28.17
N CYS A 321 -24.39 11.36 28.14
CA CYS A 321 -25.66 10.75 27.77
C CYS A 321 -25.70 10.47 26.29
#